data_63072cb1ebb5caf975fb5cf8de227fe2
#
_entry.id   63072cb1ebb5caf975fb5cf8de227fe2
#
_cell.length_a   1.000
_cell.length_b   1.000
_cell.length_c   1.000
_cell.angle_alpha   90.00
_cell.angle_beta   90.00
_cell.angle_gamma   90.00
#
_symmetry.space_group_name_H-M   'P 1'
#
loop_
_entity.id
_entity.type
_entity.pdbx_description
1 polymer ?
#
loop_
_entity_poly.entity_id
_entity_poly.type
_entity_poly.pdbx_seq_one_letter_code
_entity_poly.pdbx_strand_id
1 'polypeptide(L)'
;MKDSLRELLRFLSAGEIPETIILACDHSPRPRVPRRACALHYDACWGEAPLGSLAQILALGVGRIDFVPCSRDGGLRRLLQLGDTVFPGRLRLWEEPHQGGLAGKWVEVSRLGVSRRSFLGLSTTCALDLNANWQERSAQAFALLGVSEPPPDPPPSWTLQVSTCSVCGVCVAACPHQALSLTPDPEDANLLTLTQDLARCEADGACLKLCPPHALSVQGHPTWAEIHDGATRTLTAVKTEVCPSCHNRFPAGTGELCPLCAFRQDHPFGALPPDVFGVGPRRGSGETTGKTGPN
;
A
#
# COMPACT_ATOMS: atom_id res chain seq x y z
N MET A 1 -1.20 6.08 -4.80
CA MET A 1 -2.65 6.37 -4.63
C MET A 1 -3.03 6.70 -3.20
N LYS A 2 -2.58 5.97 -2.18
CA LYS A 2 -3.04 6.12 -0.78
C LYS A 2 -2.70 7.48 -0.13
N ASP A 3 -1.51 8.01 -0.34
CA ASP A 3 -1.12 9.33 0.19
C ASP A 3 -1.90 10.46 -0.47
N SER A 4 -2.06 10.39 -1.80
CA SER A 4 -2.87 11.35 -2.54
C SER A 4 -4.35 11.29 -2.16
N LEU A 5 -4.88 10.12 -1.79
CA LEU A 5 -6.25 9.99 -1.27
C LEU A 5 -6.41 10.74 0.06
N ARG A 6 -5.44 10.62 1.00
CA ARG A 6 -5.49 11.35 2.27
C ARG A 6 -5.52 12.87 2.07
N GLU A 7 -4.70 13.37 1.15
CA GLU A 7 -4.69 14.79 0.79
C GLU A 7 -6.01 15.22 0.15
N LEU A 8 -6.59 14.39 -0.71
CA LEU A 8 -7.90 14.62 -1.29
C LEU A 8 -8.99 14.69 -0.23
N LEU A 9 -9.02 13.75 0.73
CA LEU A 9 -10.00 13.76 1.82
C LEU A 9 -9.86 15.02 2.69
N ARG A 10 -8.65 15.47 2.98
CA ARG A 10 -8.38 16.73 3.67
C ARG A 10 -8.86 17.94 2.88
N PHE A 11 -8.65 17.94 1.58
CA PHE A 11 -9.13 19.00 0.69
C PHE A 11 -10.65 19.07 0.67
N LEU A 12 -11.34 17.92 0.52
CA LEU A 12 -12.79 17.84 0.51
C LEU A 12 -13.40 18.24 1.86
N SER A 13 -12.81 17.79 2.98
CA SER A 13 -13.30 18.11 4.33
C SER A 13 -13.08 19.58 4.73
N ALA A 14 -12.19 20.30 4.06
CA ALA A 14 -11.90 21.71 4.36
C ALA A 14 -12.84 22.70 3.65
N GLY A 15 -13.69 22.22 2.74
CA GLY A 15 -14.59 23.03 1.94
C GLY A 15 -16.06 22.61 2.04
N GLU A 16 -16.89 23.20 1.18
CA GLU A 16 -18.26 22.72 0.96
C GLU A 16 -18.19 21.38 0.20
N ILE A 17 -18.82 20.34 0.77
CA ILE A 17 -18.81 18.99 0.20
C ILE A 17 -19.75 18.99 -1.02
N PRO A 18 -19.26 18.65 -2.21
CA PRO A 18 -20.09 18.62 -3.40
C PRO A 18 -21.07 17.44 -3.35
N GLU A 19 -22.28 17.65 -3.85
CA GLU A 19 -23.28 16.57 -3.98
C GLU A 19 -22.78 15.45 -4.90
N THR A 20 -22.09 15.82 -5.99
CA THR A 20 -21.53 14.89 -6.97
C THR A 20 -20.06 15.16 -7.18
N ILE A 21 -19.26 14.09 -7.11
CA ILE A 21 -17.86 14.09 -7.51
C ILE A 21 -17.73 13.33 -8.84
N ILE A 22 -17.02 13.94 -9.80
CA ILE A 22 -16.69 13.32 -11.08
C ILE A 22 -15.23 12.90 -11.04
N LEU A 23 -14.96 11.61 -11.19
CA LEU A 23 -13.60 11.06 -11.18
C LEU A 23 -13.10 10.87 -12.61
N ALA A 24 -12.00 11.52 -12.93
CA ALA A 24 -11.28 11.41 -14.18
C ALA A 24 -9.84 10.93 -13.96
N CYS A 25 -9.21 10.34 -14.97
CA CYS A 25 -7.81 9.90 -14.95
C CYS A 25 -7.11 10.29 -16.24
N ASP A 26 -5.79 10.11 -16.34
CA ASP A 26 -5.00 10.41 -17.54
C ASP A 26 -5.47 9.69 -18.82
N HIS A 27 -6.26 8.61 -18.65
CA HIS A 27 -6.79 7.81 -19.76
C HIS A 27 -8.22 8.22 -20.18
N SER A 28 -8.79 9.23 -19.52
CA SER A 28 -10.15 9.70 -19.77
C SER A 28 -10.17 11.11 -20.39
N PRO A 29 -11.18 11.45 -21.21
CA PRO A 29 -11.36 12.80 -21.68
C PRO A 29 -11.67 13.76 -20.53
N ARG A 30 -11.39 15.05 -20.70
CA ARG A 30 -11.74 16.06 -19.71
C ARG A 30 -13.25 16.31 -19.75
N PRO A 31 -13.99 16.05 -18.65
CA PRO A 31 -15.44 16.22 -18.62
C PRO A 31 -15.85 17.70 -18.53
N ARG A 32 -17.06 17.99 -18.97
CA ARG A 32 -17.72 19.28 -18.72
C ARG A 32 -18.34 19.25 -17.32
N VAL A 33 -17.82 20.07 -16.41
CA VAL A 33 -18.19 20.03 -14.99
C VAL A 33 -19.36 20.97 -14.69
N PRO A 34 -20.53 20.48 -14.25
CA PRO A 34 -21.67 21.31 -13.82
C PRO A 34 -21.34 22.11 -12.56
N ARG A 35 -22.07 23.23 -12.34
CA ARG A 35 -21.81 24.17 -11.24
C ARG A 35 -21.76 23.55 -9.83
N ARG A 36 -22.55 22.53 -9.56
CA ARG A 36 -22.63 21.86 -8.24
C ARG A 36 -21.77 20.59 -8.14
N ALA A 37 -20.98 20.30 -9.17
CA ALA A 37 -20.09 19.15 -9.19
C ALA A 37 -18.63 19.59 -9.07
N CYS A 38 -17.80 18.67 -8.56
CA CYS A 38 -16.36 18.81 -8.53
C CYS A 38 -15.75 17.63 -9.30
N ALA A 39 -14.97 17.93 -10.33
CA ALA A 39 -14.20 16.91 -11.04
C ALA A 39 -12.79 16.80 -10.43
N LEU A 40 -12.39 15.59 -10.14
CA LEU A 40 -11.11 15.23 -9.56
C LEU A 40 -10.33 14.43 -10.60
N HIS A 41 -9.22 14.98 -11.02
CA HIS A 41 -8.31 14.31 -11.94
C HIS A 41 -7.17 13.62 -11.17
N TYR A 42 -6.92 12.37 -11.50
CA TYR A 42 -5.91 11.54 -10.88
C TYR A 42 -5.03 10.86 -11.94
N ASP A 43 -3.73 10.77 -11.70
CA ASP A 43 -2.75 10.15 -12.60
C ASP A 43 -2.89 8.62 -12.73
N ALA A 44 -3.51 7.96 -11.74
CA ALA A 44 -3.80 6.52 -11.79
C ALA A 44 -5.25 6.24 -12.23
N CYS A 45 -5.50 5.04 -12.76
CA CYS A 45 -6.83 4.64 -13.20
C CYS A 45 -7.76 4.34 -12.01
N TRP A 46 -8.90 5.01 -11.94
CA TRP A 46 -9.91 4.77 -10.91
C TRP A 46 -10.53 3.37 -10.98
N GLY A 47 -10.53 2.71 -12.13
CA GLY A 47 -11.00 1.34 -12.27
C GLY A 47 -10.19 0.31 -11.46
N GLU A 48 -8.99 0.69 -11.01
CA GLU A 48 -8.13 -0.11 -10.15
C GLU A 48 -8.23 0.30 -8.67
N ALA A 49 -9.07 1.29 -8.34
CA ALA A 49 -9.23 1.77 -6.97
C ALA A 49 -9.98 0.75 -6.11
N PRO A 50 -9.50 0.46 -4.88
CA PRO A 50 -10.26 -0.35 -3.94
C PRO A 50 -11.56 0.34 -3.51
N LEU A 51 -12.63 -0.43 -3.27
CA LEU A 51 -13.92 0.11 -2.79
C LEU A 51 -13.78 0.93 -1.51
N GLY A 52 -12.86 0.57 -0.62
CA GLY A 52 -12.56 1.35 0.57
C GLY A 52 -12.14 2.79 0.30
N SER A 53 -11.49 3.07 -0.84
CA SER A 53 -11.16 4.46 -1.23
C SER A 53 -12.40 5.26 -1.60
N LEU A 54 -13.36 4.63 -2.29
CA LEU A 54 -14.64 5.26 -2.65
C LEU A 54 -15.53 5.42 -1.41
N ALA A 55 -15.54 4.43 -0.51
CA ALA A 55 -16.22 4.52 0.77
C ALA A 55 -15.76 5.74 1.56
N GLN A 56 -14.45 5.99 1.65
CA GLN A 56 -13.89 7.14 2.35
C GLN A 56 -14.37 8.48 1.75
N ILE A 57 -14.48 8.58 0.42
CA ILE A 57 -15.01 9.77 -0.25
C ILE A 57 -16.50 9.94 0.05
N LEU A 58 -17.28 8.85 -0.07
CA LEU A 58 -18.71 8.87 0.19
C LEU A 58 -19.06 9.19 1.66
N ALA A 59 -18.23 8.71 2.61
CA ALA A 59 -18.42 8.92 4.04
C ALA A 59 -18.21 10.39 4.48
N LEU A 60 -17.57 11.22 3.64
CA LEU A 60 -17.50 12.66 3.86
C LEU A 60 -18.84 13.36 3.65
N GLY A 61 -19.85 12.69 3.11
CA GLY A 61 -21.15 13.27 2.79
C GLY A 61 -21.38 13.51 1.30
N VAL A 62 -20.47 13.05 0.44
CA VAL A 62 -20.65 13.07 -1.01
C VAL A 62 -21.83 12.19 -1.38
N GLY A 63 -22.82 12.73 -2.09
CA GLY A 63 -24.03 11.98 -2.48
C GLY A 63 -23.75 10.90 -3.52
N ARG A 64 -22.93 11.21 -4.55
CA ARG A 64 -22.68 10.33 -5.69
C ARG A 64 -21.28 10.54 -6.27
N ILE A 65 -20.72 9.46 -6.80
CA ILE A 65 -19.47 9.46 -7.57
C ILE A 65 -19.77 9.01 -9.00
N ASP A 66 -19.44 9.86 -9.96
CA ASP A 66 -19.56 9.57 -11.39
C ASP A 66 -18.17 9.41 -12.00
N PHE A 67 -17.95 8.33 -12.75
CA PHE A 67 -16.66 8.01 -13.35
C PHE A 67 -16.63 8.36 -14.83
N VAL A 68 -15.68 9.15 -15.26
CA VAL A 68 -15.48 9.44 -16.68
C VAL A 68 -14.96 8.16 -17.36
N PRO A 69 -15.62 7.67 -18.42
CA PRO A 69 -15.13 6.52 -19.19
C PRO A 69 -13.69 6.73 -19.66
N CYS A 70 -12.87 5.70 -19.58
CA CYS A 70 -11.47 5.76 -20.00
C CYS A 70 -11.13 4.57 -20.91
N SER A 71 -9.98 4.63 -21.57
CA SER A 71 -9.51 3.57 -22.46
C SER A 71 -9.21 2.22 -21.76
N ARG A 72 -9.15 2.22 -20.40
CA ARG A 72 -8.99 1.03 -19.55
C ARG A 72 -10.30 0.64 -18.86
N ASP A 73 -11.40 0.60 -19.58
CA ASP A 73 -12.77 0.48 -19.06
C ASP A 73 -13.08 -0.87 -18.38
N GLY A 74 -12.33 -1.93 -18.64
CA GLY A 74 -12.57 -3.25 -18.02
C GLY A 74 -12.51 -3.25 -16.49
N GLY A 75 -11.53 -2.55 -15.91
CA GLY A 75 -11.44 -2.36 -14.46
C GLY A 75 -12.60 -1.53 -13.90
N LEU A 76 -12.99 -0.47 -14.61
CA LEU A 76 -14.07 0.41 -14.21
C LEU A 76 -15.44 -0.30 -14.20
N ARG A 77 -15.73 -1.13 -15.20
CA ARG A 77 -16.99 -1.93 -15.21
C ARG A 77 -17.08 -2.86 -14.02
N ARG A 78 -15.97 -3.55 -13.71
CA ARG A 78 -15.91 -4.42 -12.52
C ARG A 78 -16.13 -3.61 -11.24
N LEU A 79 -15.47 -2.46 -11.11
CA LEU A 79 -15.61 -1.58 -9.96
C LEU A 79 -17.07 -1.11 -9.77
N LEU A 80 -17.75 -0.72 -10.86
CA LEU A 80 -19.15 -0.31 -10.80
C LEU A 80 -20.08 -1.46 -10.42
N GLN A 81 -19.87 -2.66 -10.94
CA GLN A 81 -20.65 -3.85 -10.55
C GLN A 81 -20.49 -4.18 -9.07
N LEU A 82 -19.25 -4.23 -8.57
CA LEU A 82 -18.97 -4.45 -7.16
C LEU A 82 -19.50 -3.30 -6.29
N GLY A 83 -19.32 -2.09 -6.76
CA GLY A 83 -19.77 -0.89 -6.04
C GLY A 83 -21.29 -0.78 -5.93
N ASP A 84 -22.03 -1.26 -6.91
CA ASP A 84 -23.51 -1.24 -6.86
C ASP A 84 -24.07 -2.21 -5.81
N THR A 85 -23.37 -3.30 -5.50
CA THR A 85 -23.75 -4.21 -4.40
C THR A 85 -23.51 -3.58 -3.03
N VAL A 86 -22.49 -2.72 -2.88
CA VAL A 86 -22.09 -2.11 -1.59
C VAL A 86 -22.71 -0.73 -1.40
N PHE A 87 -22.84 0.06 -2.48
CA PHE A 87 -23.33 1.44 -2.49
C PHE A 87 -24.41 1.62 -3.57
N PRO A 88 -25.59 1.02 -3.43
CA PRO A 88 -26.60 1.01 -4.49
C PRO A 88 -26.89 2.40 -5.06
N GLY A 89 -26.71 2.54 -6.37
CA GLY A 89 -26.99 3.76 -7.11
C GLY A 89 -26.07 4.96 -6.84
N ARG A 90 -25.04 4.82 -6.01
CA ARG A 90 -24.12 5.92 -5.68
C ARG A 90 -22.87 5.98 -6.58
N LEU A 91 -22.56 4.93 -7.34
CA LEU A 91 -21.46 4.87 -8.30
C LEU A 91 -22.03 4.73 -9.70
N ARG A 92 -21.66 5.62 -10.65
CA ARG A 92 -22.20 5.63 -12.01
C ARG A 92 -21.14 5.98 -13.03
N LEU A 93 -21.41 5.65 -14.29
CA LEU A 93 -20.69 6.24 -15.41
C LEU A 93 -21.13 7.69 -15.59
N TRP A 94 -20.15 8.56 -15.85
CA TRP A 94 -20.41 9.95 -16.20
C TRP A 94 -21.04 10.06 -17.59
N GLU A 95 -22.12 10.80 -17.69
CA GLU A 95 -22.75 11.18 -18.94
C GLU A 95 -22.62 12.69 -19.12
N GLU A 96 -22.11 13.11 -20.28
CA GLU A 96 -21.94 14.54 -20.58
C GLU A 96 -23.29 15.25 -20.56
N PRO A 97 -23.43 16.34 -19.84
CA PRO A 97 -24.67 17.10 -19.82
C PRO A 97 -24.91 17.78 -21.18
N HIS A 98 -26.09 17.57 -21.77
CA HIS A 98 -26.49 18.19 -23.01
C HIS A 98 -26.71 19.70 -22.89
N GLN A 99 -27.11 20.18 -21.70
CA GLN A 99 -27.40 21.60 -21.40
C GLN A 99 -27.04 21.90 -19.94
N GLY A 100 -26.56 23.13 -19.66
CA GLY A 100 -26.30 23.59 -18.31
C GLY A 100 -25.08 24.48 -18.18
N GLY A 101 -25.05 25.31 -17.12
CA GLY A 101 -23.92 26.18 -16.82
C GLY A 101 -22.68 25.39 -16.40
N LEU A 102 -21.63 25.55 -17.18
CA LEU A 102 -20.32 24.90 -16.98
C LEU A 102 -19.43 25.80 -16.11
N ALA A 103 -19.55 25.71 -14.79
CA ALA A 103 -18.71 26.48 -13.86
C ALA A 103 -18.34 25.63 -12.63
N GLY A 104 -18.35 24.31 -12.79
CA GLY A 104 -17.91 23.40 -11.74
C GLY A 104 -16.40 23.42 -11.56
N LYS A 105 -15.93 22.87 -10.45
CA LYS A 105 -14.53 22.89 -10.06
C LYS A 105 -13.78 21.71 -10.68
N TRP A 106 -12.65 21.99 -11.32
CA TRP A 106 -11.68 20.98 -11.75
C TRP A 106 -10.48 21.01 -10.81
N VAL A 107 -10.10 19.86 -10.28
CA VAL A 107 -9.02 19.72 -9.30
C VAL A 107 -8.06 18.64 -9.74
N GLU A 108 -6.79 18.98 -9.88
CA GLU A 108 -5.68 18.04 -10.08
C GLU A 108 -5.26 17.50 -8.71
N VAL A 109 -5.54 16.23 -8.44
CA VAL A 109 -5.25 15.62 -7.12
C VAL A 109 -3.76 15.59 -6.84
N SER A 110 -2.91 15.36 -7.85
CA SER A 110 -1.45 15.36 -7.72
C SER A 110 -0.85 16.73 -7.38
N ARG A 111 -1.62 17.82 -7.55
CA ARG A 111 -1.21 19.20 -7.25
C ARG A 111 -1.86 19.77 -5.99
N LEU A 112 -2.59 18.96 -5.23
CA LEU A 112 -3.14 19.36 -3.94
C LEU A 112 -1.97 19.58 -2.98
N GLY A 113 -1.65 20.83 -2.69
CA GLY A 113 -0.70 21.19 -1.65
C GLY A 113 -1.31 21.05 -0.26
N VAL A 114 -0.48 20.75 0.73
CA VAL A 114 -0.88 20.75 2.13
C VAL A 114 -1.36 22.15 2.50
N SER A 115 -2.64 22.29 2.84
CA SER A 115 -3.19 23.59 3.24
C SER A 115 -2.55 24.04 4.56
N ARG A 116 -2.20 25.34 4.70
CA ARG A 116 -1.64 25.90 5.93
C ARG A 116 -2.56 25.67 7.15
N ARG A 117 -3.87 25.61 6.95
CA ARG A 117 -4.86 25.32 8.00
C ARG A 117 -4.79 23.87 8.47
N SER A 118 -4.55 22.93 7.55
CA SER A 118 -4.33 21.50 7.87
C SER A 118 -3.07 21.29 8.68
N PHE A 119 -2.01 22.10 8.42
CA PHE A 119 -0.77 22.06 9.17
C PHE A 119 -0.93 22.58 10.61
N LEU A 120 -1.87 23.48 10.84
CA LEU A 120 -2.14 24.06 12.17
C LEU A 120 -3.17 23.26 12.99
N GLY A 121 -3.57 22.08 12.54
CA GLY A 121 -4.54 21.23 13.27
C GLY A 121 -5.96 21.83 13.35
N LEU A 122 -6.24 22.91 12.63
CA LEU A 122 -7.58 23.55 12.55
C LEU A 122 -8.43 22.77 11.53
N SER A 123 -8.64 21.48 11.76
CA SER A 123 -9.51 20.65 10.93
C SER A 123 -10.97 20.88 11.32
N THR A 124 -11.81 21.14 10.34
CA THR A 124 -13.25 20.93 10.40
C THR A 124 -13.53 19.51 10.93
N THR A 125 -14.56 19.35 11.73
CA THR A 125 -15.02 18.04 12.25
C THR A 125 -15.28 17.10 11.06
N CYS A 126 -14.30 16.29 10.74
CA CYS A 126 -14.42 15.22 9.75
C CYS A 126 -14.94 13.96 10.46
N ALA A 127 -15.91 13.28 9.89
CA ALA A 127 -16.44 12.02 10.44
C ALA A 127 -15.42 10.89 10.41
N LEU A 128 -14.39 11.00 9.56
CA LEU A 128 -13.27 10.04 9.44
C LEU A 128 -12.05 10.55 10.19
N ASP A 129 -11.35 9.67 10.87
CA ASP A 129 -10.00 9.96 11.39
C ASP A 129 -8.99 9.95 10.24
N LEU A 130 -8.67 11.12 9.70
CA LEU A 130 -7.72 11.27 8.59
C LEU A 130 -6.26 10.94 8.97
N ASN A 131 -5.95 10.75 10.24
CA ASN A 131 -4.63 10.33 10.70
C ASN A 131 -4.51 8.81 10.83
N ALA A 132 -5.63 8.10 10.90
CA ALA A 132 -5.66 6.64 10.87
C ALA A 132 -5.04 6.08 9.58
N ASN A 133 -4.64 4.82 9.56
CA ASN A 133 -4.18 4.16 8.36
C ASN A 133 -5.33 3.95 7.35
N TRP A 134 -5.00 3.53 6.13
CA TRP A 134 -6.00 3.40 5.06
C TRP A 134 -7.10 2.37 5.40
N GLN A 135 -6.74 1.23 6.01
CA GLN A 135 -7.66 0.16 6.38
C GLN A 135 -8.62 0.62 7.47
N GLU A 136 -8.11 1.26 8.52
CA GLU A 136 -8.92 1.81 9.62
C GLU A 136 -9.89 2.87 9.10
N ARG A 137 -9.44 3.80 8.24
CA ARG A 137 -10.32 4.78 7.62
C ARG A 137 -11.40 4.13 6.74
N SER A 138 -11.03 3.06 6.01
CA SER A 138 -12.00 2.33 5.18
C SER A 138 -13.05 1.64 6.04
N ALA A 139 -12.64 0.99 7.12
CA ALA A 139 -13.56 0.36 8.07
C ALA A 139 -14.52 1.41 8.71
N GLN A 140 -14.00 2.56 9.15
CA GLN A 140 -14.82 3.68 9.63
C GLN A 140 -15.80 4.17 8.55
N ALA A 141 -15.34 4.29 7.29
CA ALA A 141 -16.18 4.74 6.20
C ALA A 141 -17.33 3.76 5.90
N PHE A 142 -17.04 2.45 5.87
CA PHE A 142 -18.08 1.43 5.69
C PHE A 142 -19.12 1.48 6.83
N ALA A 143 -18.68 1.61 8.08
CA ALA A 143 -19.57 1.74 9.24
C ALA A 143 -20.45 2.99 9.13
N LEU A 144 -19.90 4.16 8.77
CA LEU A 144 -20.63 5.41 8.57
C LEU A 144 -21.67 5.32 7.43
N LEU A 145 -21.38 4.53 6.40
CA LEU A 145 -22.27 4.30 5.26
C LEU A 145 -23.31 3.21 5.52
N GLY A 146 -23.30 2.58 6.70
CA GLY A 146 -24.21 1.51 7.07
C GLY A 146 -23.97 0.18 6.32
N VAL A 147 -22.75 -0.04 5.82
CA VAL A 147 -22.37 -1.28 5.16
C VAL A 147 -22.12 -2.33 6.26
N SER A 148 -23.03 -3.28 6.36
CA SER A 148 -22.99 -4.34 7.39
C SER A 148 -22.20 -5.57 6.97
N GLU A 149 -22.10 -5.83 5.66
CA GLU A 149 -21.33 -6.94 5.12
C GLU A 149 -19.97 -6.47 4.60
N PRO A 150 -18.91 -7.25 4.79
CA PRO A 150 -17.59 -6.87 4.25
C PRO A 150 -17.64 -6.76 2.73
N PRO A 151 -16.93 -5.76 2.15
CA PRO A 151 -16.87 -5.61 0.70
C PRO A 151 -16.33 -6.88 0.03
N PRO A 152 -16.78 -7.19 -1.20
CA PRO A 152 -16.35 -8.39 -1.92
C PRO A 152 -14.92 -8.31 -2.46
N ASP A 153 -14.34 -7.10 -2.54
CA ASP A 153 -12.94 -6.90 -2.93
C ASP A 153 -12.01 -7.04 -1.72
N PRO A 154 -10.85 -7.70 -1.87
CA PRO A 154 -9.91 -7.80 -0.77
C PRO A 154 -9.32 -6.43 -0.44
N PRO A 155 -8.98 -6.18 0.85
CA PRO A 155 -8.25 -4.98 1.22
C PRO A 155 -6.87 -4.96 0.55
N PRO A 156 -6.30 -3.79 0.24
CA PRO A 156 -4.97 -3.67 -0.34
C PRO A 156 -3.88 -3.91 0.73
N SER A 157 -3.90 -5.10 1.28
CA SER A 157 -2.95 -5.67 2.23
C SER A 157 -2.48 -7.01 1.70
N TRP A 158 -1.32 -7.47 2.16
CA TRP A 158 -0.82 -8.79 1.83
C TRP A 158 -0.75 -9.67 3.06
N THR A 159 -1.04 -10.95 2.88
CA THR A 159 -0.59 -11.99 3.81
C THR A 159 0.78 -12.47 3.36
N LEU A 160 1.76 -12.36 4.24
CA LEU A 160 3.13 -12.76 3.95
C LEU A 160 3.41 -14.19 4.42
N GLN A 161 4.36 -14.82 3.78
CA GLN A 161 5.00 -16.07 4.23
C GLN A 161 6.52 -15.93 4.24
N VAL A 162 7.17 -16.70 5.08
CA VAL A 162 8.63 -16.68 5.29
C VAL A 162 9.21 -18.04 5.04
N SER A 163 10.29 -18.13 4.25
CA SER A 163 11.08 -19.35 4.06
C SER A 163 12.20 -19.44 5.08
N THR A 164 13.34 -18.81 4.80
CA THR A 164 14.54 -18.86 5.66
C THR A 164 14.89 -17.47 6.16
N CYS A 165 14.57 -17.19 7.42
CA CYS A 165 14.78 -15.87 8.03
C CYS A 165 16.12 -15.80 8.75
N SER A 166 16.91 -14.77 8.44
CA SER A 166 18.18 -14.47 9.13
C SER A 166 18.02 -13.62 10.39
N VAL A 167 16.80 -13.29 10.79
CA VAL A 167 16.45 -12.43 11.93
C VAL A 167 17.14 -11.06 11.96
N CYS A 168 17.50 -10.54 10.79
CA CYS A 168 18.26 -9.29 10.65
C CYS A 168 17.44 -8.01 10.94
N GLY A 169 16.12 -8.10 11.03
CA GLY A 169 15.24 -6.97 11.33
C GLY A 169 15.05 -5.96 10.18
N VAL A 170 15.69 -6.13 9.02
CA VAL A 170 15.60 -5.18 7.89
C VAL A 170 14.15 -4.98 7.43
N CYS A 171 13.35 -6.03 7.34
CA CYS A 171 11.94 -5.94 6.94
C CYS A 171 11.10 -5.12 7.91
N VAL A 172 11.40 -5.17 9.21
CA VAL A 172 10.75 -4.37 10.25
C VAL A 172 11.13 -2.90 10.10
N ALA A 173 12.42 -2.60 9.95
CA ALA A 173 12.91 -1.23 9.77
C ALA A 173 12.47 -0.61 8.44
N ALA A 174 12.31 -1.43 7.40
CA ALA A 174 11.93 -0.99 6.05
C ALA A 174 10.43 -0.71 5.91
N CYS A 175 9.57 -1.23 6.81
CA CYS A 175 8.13 -1.07 6.69
C CYS A 175 7.69 0.33 7.17
N PRO A 176 7.23 1.24 6.28
CA PRO A 176 6.83 2.59 6.67
C PRO A 176 5.56 2.58 7.54
N HIS A 177 4.77 1.51 7.48
CA HIS A 177 3.52 1.34 8.21
C HIS A 177 3.68 0.58 9.52
N GLN A 178 4.92 0.14 9.87
CA GLN A 178 5.20 -0.63 11.08
C GLN A 178 4.32 -1.90 11.20
N ALA A 179 4.02 -2.52 10.06
CA ALA A 179 3.19 -3.71 10.00
C ALA A 179 3.94 -5.00 10.38
N LEU A 180 5.25 -4.93 10.54
CA LEU A 180 6.09 -6.07 10.93
C LEU A 180 6.76 -5.79 12.27
N SER A 181 6.83 -6.80 13.12
CA SER A 181 7.58 -6.73 14.37
C SER A 181 8.40 -8.01 14.58
N LEU A 182 9.57 -7.85 15.18
CA LEU A 182 10.48 -8.94 15.55
C LEU A 182 10.72 -8.84 17.06
N THR A 183 10.13 -9.76 17.81
CA THR A 183 10.11 -9.73 19.27
C THR A 183 10.66 -11.02 19.87
N PRO A 184 11.40 -10.97 21.00
CA PRO A 184 11.77 -12.16 21.72
C PRO A 184 10.51 -12.83 22.33
N ASP A 185 10.55 -14.14 22.39
CA ASP A 185 9.53 -14.90 23.10
C ASP A 185 9.63 -14.62 24.60
N PRO A 186 8.51 -14.47 25.33
CA PRO A 186 8.51 -14.18 26.75
C PRO A 186 9.16 -15.29 27.61
N GLU A 187 9.10 -16.54 27.17
CA GLU A 187 9.61 -17.70 27.91
C GLU A 187 11.03 -18.09 27.48
N ASP A 188 11.40 -17.82 26.21
CA ASP A 188 12.75 -18.08 25.68
C ASP A 188 13.29 -16.84 24.95
N ALA A 189 14.09 -16.06 25.62
CA ALA A 189 14.74 -14.87 25.06
C ALA A 189 15.61 -15.16 23.82
N ASN A 190 15.95 -16.41 23.57
CA ASN A 190 16.70 -16.82 22.36
C ASN A 190 15.78 -17.17 21.19
N LEU A 191 14.48 -17.27 21.39
CA LEU A 191 13.50 -17.46 20.34
C LEU A 191 13.00 -16.08 19.88
N LEU A 192 13.27 -15.69 18.62
CA LEU A 192 12.75 -14.47 18.03
C LEU A 192 11.59 -14.79 17.10
N THR A 193 10.48 -14.12 17.33
CA THR A 193 9.24 -14.28 16.55
C THR A 193 9.00 -13.06 15.68
N LEU A 194 8.91 -13.30 14.35
CA LEU A 194 8.50 -12.30 13.38
C LEU A 194 6.99 -12.37 13.20
N THR A 195 6.31 -11.26 13.43
CA THR A 195 4.86 -11.15 13.30
C THR A 195 4.47 -10.08 12.29
N GLN A 196 3.29 -10.22 11.72
CA GLN A 196 2.67 -9.27 10.81
C GLN A 196 1.32 -8.82 11.35
N ASP A 197 1.12 -7.51 11.44
CA ASP A 197 -0.18 -6.87 11.66
C ASP A 197 -0.84 -6.62 10.30
N LEU A 198 -1.94 -7.32 10.03
CA LEU A 198 -2.64 -7.25 8.75
C LEU A 198 -3.33 -5.90 8.54
N ALA A 199 -3.80 -5.26 9.62
CA ALA A 199 -4.49 -3.98 9.56
C ALA A 199 -3.54 -2.82 9.25
N ARG A 200 -2.25 -2.95 9.54
CA ARG A 200 -1.22 -1.96 9.23
C ARG A 200 -0.56 -2.17 7.87
N CYS A 201 -0.61 -3.39 7.33
CA CYS A 201 0.04 -3.69 6.05
C CYS A 201 -0.68 -2.98 4.90
N GLU A 202 0.02 -2.11 4.19
CA GLU A 202 -0.50 -1.40 3.03
C GLU A 202 0.06 -1.90 1.68
N ALA A 203 0.69 -3.07 1.67
CA ALA A 203 1.18 -3.73 0.45
C ALA A 203 2.17 -2.90 -0.40
N ASP A 204 3.02 -2.05 0.24
CA ASP A 204 4.01 -1.22 -0.46
C ASP A 204 5.21 -2.03 -1.00
N GLY A 205 5.46 -3.21 -0.43
CA GLY A 205 6.49 -4.15 -0.86
C GLY A 205 7.91 -3.81 -0.45
N ALA A 206 8.15 -2.80 0.40
CA ALA A 206 9.49 -2.46 0.86
C ALA A 206 10.16 -3.61 1.62
N CYS A 207 9.38 -4.32 2.45
CA CYS A 207 9.85 -5.49 3.19
C CYS A 207 10.32 -6.65 2.27
N LEU A 208 9.69 -6.84 1.12
CA LEU A 208 10.08 -7.87 0.14
C LEU A 208 11.36 -7.47 -0.60
N LYS A 209 11.41 -6.22 -1.06
CA LYS A 209 12.53 -5.70 -1.87
C LYS A 209 13.84 -5.61 -1.08
N LEU A 210 13.75 -5.27 0.20
CA LEU A 210 14.91 -5.00 1.05
C LEU A 210 15.29 -6.19 1.93
N CYS A 211 14.59 -7.33 1.86
CA CYS A 211 14.96 -8.55 2.58
C CYS A 211 16.25 -9.14 2.01
N PRO A 212 17.38 -9.13 2.74
CA PRO A 212 18.66 -9.60 2.17
C PRO A 212 18.64 -11.07 1.73
N PRO A 213 18.08 -12.02 2.52
CA PRO A 213 17.98 -13.41 2.10
C PRO A 213 16.77 -13.69 1.21
N HIS A 214 16.01 -12.67 0.78
CA HIS A 214 14.76 -12.82 0.01
C HIS A 214 13.78 -13.83 0.61
N ALA A 215 13.74 -13.89 1.94
CA ALA A 215 12.97 -14.88 2.70
C ALA A 215 11.46 -14.62 2.66
N LEU A 216 11.02 -13.40 2.34
CA LEU A 216 9.62 -12.99 2.34
C LEU A 216 9.00 -13.13 0.95
N SER A 217 7.78 -13.66 0.91
CA SER A 217 6.96 -13.70 -0.30
C SER A 217 5.49 -13.44 0.04
N VAL A 218 4.70 -13.05 -0.97
CA VAL A 218 3.25 -12.83 -0.82
C VAL A 218 2.54 -14.17 -0.95
N GLN A 219 1.75 -14.52 0.05
CA GLN A 219 0.90 -15.71 0.03
C GLN A 219 -0.48 -15.39 -0.59
N GLY A 220 -1.00 -14.19 -0.33
CA GLY A 220 -2.32 -13.77 -0.78
C GLY A 220 -2.74 -12.44 -0.14
N HIS A 221 -4.05 -12.25 -0.04
CA HIS A 221 -4.66 -11.09 0.59
C HIS A 221 -5.48 -11.52 1.81
N PRO A 222 -5.51 -10.73 2.89
CA PRO A 222 -6.41 -10.97 4.00
C PRO A 222 -7.85 -10.64 3.59
N THR A 223 -8.80 -11.12 4.36
CA THR A 223 -10.19 -10.70 4.32
C THR A 223 -10.41 -9.42 5.14
N TRP A 224 -11.50 -8.70 4.90
CA TRP A 224 -11.89 -7.56 5.72
C TRP A 224 -12.20 -7.96 7.17
N ALA A 225 -12.71 -9.17 7.40
CA ALA A 225 -12.91 -9.70 8.75
C ALA A 225 -11.60 -9.83 9.51
N GLU A 226 -10.56 -10.41 8.90
CA GLU A 226 -9.23 -10.50 9.53
C GLU A 226 -8.62 -9.13 9.82
N ILE A 227 -8.85 -8.12 8.96
CA ILE A 227 -8.42 -6.74 9.20
C ILE A 227 -9.17 -6.14 10.39
N HIS A 228 -10.51 -6.29 10.42
CA HIS A 228 -11.37 -5.73 11.47
C HIS A 228 -11.07 -6.34 12.84
N ASP A 229 -10.80 -7.63 12.90
CA ASP A 229 -10.48 -8.34 14.13
C ASP A 229 -9.06 -8.03 14.64
N GLY A 230 -8.31 -7.19 13.92
CA GLY A 230 -6.94 -6.81 14.29
C GLY A 230 -5.97 -8.00 14.25
N ALA A 231 -6.17 -8.91 13.29
CA ALA A 231 -5.42 -10.15 13.23
C ALA A 231 -3.92 -9.90 13.07
N THR A 232 -3.15 -10.39 14.03
CA THR A 232 -1.70 -10.48 13.99
C THR A 232 -1.31 -11.91 13.63
N ARG A 233 -0.49 -12.08 12.60
CA ARG A 233 -0.01 -13.40 12.16
C ARG A 233 1.43 -13.59 12.56
N THR A 234 1.73 -14.74 13.16
CA THR A 234 3.11 -15.21 13.29
C THR A 234 3.59 -15.72 11.95
N LEU A 235 4.64 -15.10 11.42
CA LEU A 235 5.25 -15.50 10.16
C LEU A 235 6.29 -16.60 10.33
N THR A 236 7.13 -16.46 11.36
CA THR A 236 8.14 -17.46 11.74
C THR A 236 8.64 -17.20 13.15
N ALA A 237 9.11 -18.26 13.79
CA ALA A 237 9.87 -18.19 15.04
C ALA A 237 11.22 -18.86 14.82
N VAL A 238 12.31 -18.17 15.15
CA VAL A 238 13.68 -18.61 14.88
C VAL A 238 14.49 -18.63 16.16
N LYS A 239 15.07 -19.77 16.49
CA LYS A 239 16.01 -19.88 17.60
C LYS A 239 17.33 -19.20 17.24
N THR A 240 17.83 -18.36 18.13
CA THR A 240 18.97 -17.48 17.88
C THR A 240 20.08 -17.66 18.89
N GLU A 241 21.28 -17.29 18.47
CA GLU A 241 22.47 -17.15 19.30
C GLU A 241 23.02 -15.73 19.20
N VAL A 242 23.81 -15.31 20.19
CA VAL A 242 24.48 -14.01 20.20
C VAL A 242 25.86 -14.16 19.60
N CYS A 243 26.18 -13.39 18.57
CA CYS A 243 27.50 -13.37 17.97
C CYS A 243 28.56 -12.86 18.97
N PRO A 244 29.62 -13.61 19.24
CA PRO A 244 30.65 -13.17 20.18
C PRO A 244 31.46 -11.95 19.70
N SER A 245 31.45 -11.70 18.39
CA SER A 245 32.19 -10.57 17.79
C SER A 245 31.38 -9.25 17.78
N CYS A 246 30.11 -9.26 17.33
CA CYS A 246 29.33 -8.03 17.16
C CYS A 246 28.10 -7.94 18.10
N HIS A 247 27.84 -8.98 18.89
CA HIS A 247 26.73 -9.09 19.83
C HIS A 247 25.33 -9.05 19.19
N ASN A 248 25.23 -9.09 17.87
CA ASN A 248 23.94 -9.23 17.20
C ASN A 248 23.46 -10.69 17.26
N ARG A 249 22.12 -10.85 17.29
CA ARG A 249 21.50 -12.16 17.23
C ARG A 249 21.50 -12.68 15.80
N PHE A 250 21.67 -13.98 15.63
CA PHE A 250 21.61 -14.68 14.35
C PHE A 250 21.04 -16.09 14.57
N PRO A 251 20.55 -16.78 13.50
CA PRO A 251 19.96 -18.11 13.64
C PRO A 251 20.95 -19.11 14.25
N ALA A 252 20.50 -19.83 15.29
CA ALA A 252 21.30 -20.83 15.97
C ALA A 252 21.70 -21.96 15.02
N GLY A 253 22.92 -22.50 15.23
CA GLY A 253 23.45 -23.62 14.43
C GLY A 253 23.94 -23.25 13.03
N THR A 254 24.04 -21.96 12.70
CA THR A 254 24.56 -21.51 11.39
C THR A 254 26.09 -21.26 11.40
N GLY A 255 26.73 -21.32 12.56
CA GLY A 255 28.17 -21.15 12.75
C GLY A 255 28.49 -20.53 14.10
N GLU A 256 29.79 -20.36 14.40
CA GLU A 256 30.23 -19.69 15.65
C GLU A 256 30.10 -18.17 15.60
N LEU A 257 30.13 -17.58 14.40
CA LEU A 257 29.94 -16.17 14.15
C LEU A 257 28.69 -15.94 13.30
N CYS A 258 28.08 -14.77 13.43
CA CYS A 258 27.01 -14.38 12.51
C CYS A 258 27.55 -14.27 11.06
N PRO A 259 26.71 -14.43 10.02
CA PRO A 259 27.17 -14.44 8.62
C PRO A 259 28.00 -13.22 8.22
N LEU A 260 27.68 -12.05 8.78
CA LEU A 260 28.43 -10.81 8.50
C LEU A 260 29.84 -10.83 9.14
N CYS A 261 29.96 -11.30 10.39
CA CYS A 261 31.25 -11.37 11.06
C CYS A 261 32.13 -12.49 10.47
N ALA A 262 31.54 -13.62 10.12
CA ALA A 262 32.26 -14.69 9.38
C ALA A 262 32.79 -14.17 8.05
N PHE A 263 31.95 -13.50 7.26
CA PHE A 263 32.41 -12.90 5.99
C PHE A 263 33.54 -11.89 6.17
N ARG A 264 33.46 -11.01 7.19
CA ARG A 264 34.52 -10.01 7.46
C ARG A 264 35.81 -10.63 7.94
N GLN A 265 35.77 -11.79 8.60
CA GLN A 265 36.96 -12.54 8.99
C GLN A 265 37.70 -13.07 7.78
N ASP A 266 36.98 -13.62 6.79
CA ASP A 266 37.55 -14.16 5.55
C ASP A 266 37.90 -13.07 4.54
N HIS A 267 37.23 -11.90 4.62
CA HIS A 267 37.39 -10.78 3.69
C HIS A 267 37.58 -9.44 4.46
N PRO A 268 38.72 -9.22 5.10
CA PRO A 268 38.96 -8.06 5.97
C PRO A 268 38.76 -6.70 5.31
N PHE A 269 38.90 -6.65 3.99
CA PHE A 269 38.68 -5.44 3.17
C PHE A 269 37.39 -5.48 2.34
N GLY A 270 36.59 -6.56 2.48
CA GLY A 270 35.31 -6.72 1.82
C GLY A 270 34.21 -5.91 2.52
N ALA A 271 33.46 -5.09 1.76
CA ALA A 271 32.41 -4.27 2.34
C ALA A 271 31.20 -5.12 2.78
N LEU A 272 30.73 -6.06 1.95
CA LEU A 272 29.53 -6.89 2.20
C LEU A 272 29.61 -8.22 1.42
N PRO A 273 28.99 -9.31 1.93
CA PRO A 273 28.83 -10.53 1.16
C PRO A 273 28.05 -10.31 -0.13
N PRO A 274 28.40 -10.96 -1.24
CA PRO A 274 27.76 -10.78 -2.54
C PRO A 274 26.23 -10.99 -2.52
N ASP A 275 25.75 -11.86 -1.64
CA ASP A 275 24.36 -12.30 -1.60
C ASP A 275 23.46 -11.45 -0.69
N VAL A 276 24.03 -10.52 0.09
CA VAL A 276 23.28 -9.72 1.07
C VAL A 276 22.26 -8.76 0.39
N PHE A 277 22.53 -8.37 -0.86
CA PHE A 277 21.63 -7.49 -1.62
C PHE A 277 21.13 -8.08 -2.93
N GLY A 278 21.24 -9.39 -3.13
CA GLY A 278 20.76 -10.03 -4.36
C GLY A 278 21.48 -9.59 -5.65
N VAL A 279 22.65 -8.98 -5.52
CA VAL A 279 23.52 -8.67 -6.65
C VAL A 279 24.32 -9.93 -6.95
N GLY A 280 23.68 -10.91 -7.58
CA GLY A 280 24.41 -12.03 -8.18
C GLY A 280 25.46 -11.50 -9.14
N PRO A 281 26.56 -12.26 -9.39
CA PRO A 281 27.60 -11.85 -10.31
C PRO A 281 26.98 -11.47 -11.65
N ARG A 282 27.18 -10.23 -12.09
CA ARG A 282 26.80 -9.82 -13.45
C ARG A 282 27.51 -10.77 -14.39
N ARG A 283 26.75 -11.63 -15.07
CA ARG A 283 27.30 -12.43 -16.16
C ARG A 283 27.91 -11.44 -17.14
N GLY A 284 29.22 -11.44 -17.24
CA GLY A 284 29.96 -10.64 -18.19
C GLY A 284 29.50 -11.03 -19.60
N SER A 285 28.82 -10.13 -20.27
CA SER A 285 28.63 -10.16 -21.70
C SER A 285 29.99 -9.89 -22.36
N GLY A 286 30.68 -10.96 -22.77
CA GLY A 286 31.98 -10.80 -23.38
C GLY A 286 32.60 -12.10 -23.86
N GLU A 287 31.91 -12.84 -24.70
CA GLU A 287 32.52 -13.79 -25.62
C GLU A 287 32.32 -13.28 -27.05
N THR A 288 33.25 -12.42 -27.47
CA THR A 288 33.51 -12.18 -28.88
C THR A 288 34.23 -13.40 -29.44
N THR A 289 33.48 -14.34 -30.01
CA THR A 289 34.05 -15.38 -30.87
C THR A 289 34.60 -14.73 -32.14
N GLY A 290 35.92 -14.64 -32.22
CA GLY A 290 36.65 -14.32 -33.43
C GLY A 290 36.34 -15.36 -34.50
N LYS A 291 35.76 -14.90 -35.63
CA LYS A 291 35.72 -15.63 -36.89
C LYS A 291 37.04 -15.41 -37.60
N THR A 292 37.93 -16.41 -37.55
CA THR A 292 38.95 -16.63 -38.57
C THR A 292 38.30 -17.27 -39.78
N GLY A 293 38.24 -16.58 -40.89
CA GLY A 293 37.92 -17.16 -42.19
C GLY A 293 39.20 -17.44 -42.96
N PRO A 294 39.28 -18.57 -43.72
CA PRO A 294 40.35 -18.82 -44.64
C PRO A 294 40.00 -18.39 -46.06
N ASN A 295 40.99 -17.87 -46.77
CA ASN A 295 41.12 -17.66 -48.22
C ASN A 295 40.08 -16.83 -48.94
#